data_5be5e0151385fcae3e2d734085e5c149
#
_entry.id   5be5e0151385fcae3e2d734085e5c149
#
_cell.length_a   1.000
_cell.length_b   1.000
_cell.length_c   1.000
_cell.angle_alpha   90.00
_cell.angle_beta   90.00
_cell.angle_gamma   90.00
#
_symmetry.space_group_name_H-M   'P 1'
#
loop_
_entity.id
_entity.type
_entity.pdbx_description
1 polymer ?
#
loop_
_entity_poly.entity_id
_entity_poly.type
_entity_poly.pdbx_seq_one_letter_code
_entity_poly.pdbx_strand_id
1 'polypeptide(L)'
;ATNIDILVLFRFIQGLGAAASSVIPRAIVRDLHTGVDAARLMSLLMLVFSISPILAPLSGSVLIDFFGWRGVFWAVLVAAIVGIVLIATSLKETRGAEARLDSNISSALAGYNRLLKDRYFMGLAGIGGFGIASFFVYLANSSFILIEHYGLTPSQYAIAFSVNAVSFFSVSQLNGWLGARYGLRRVMRVAVSGFAAVMLAMFAAVLMGHNGLWLIAGFLFVGYGFLGLVILTTAVLALEDHGE
;
A
#
# COMPACT_ATOMS: atom_id res chain seq x y z
N ALA A 1 21.29 -15.10 -3.19
CA ALA A 1 20.65 -16.41 -3.28
C ALA A 1 21.15 -17.13 -4.53
N THR A 2 21.46 -18.39 -4.38
CA THR A 2 21.93 -19.26 -5.50
C THR A 2 20.77 -20.06 -6.11
N ASN A 3 19.64 -20.12 -5.43
CA ASN A 3 18.43 -20.84 -5.82
C ASN A 3 17.20 -19.93 -5.64
N ILE A 4 16.19 -20.13 -6.50
CA ILE A 4 14.93 -19.35 -6.48
C ILE A 4 14.15 -19.55 -5.17
N ASP A 5 14.11 -20.78 -4.64
CA ASP A 5 13.39 -21.11 -3.43
C ASP A 5 13.97 -20.37 -2.20
N ILE A 6 15.32 -20.29 -2.14
CA ILE A 6 16.01 -19.53 -1.12
C ILE A 6 15.73 -18.02 -1.26
N LEU A 7 15.65 -17.53 -2.49
CA LEU A 7 15.29 -16.13 -2.74
C LEU A 7 13.86 -15.84 -2.23
N VAL A 8 12.91 -16.72 -2.54
CA VAL A 8 11.51 -16.59 -2.09
C VAL A 8 11.43 -16.60 -0.56
N LEU A 9 12.15 -17.53 0.11
CA LEU A 9 12.20 -17.58 1.57
C LEU A 9 12.75 -16.29 2.17
N PHE A 10 13.86 -15.77 1.64
CA PHE A 10 14.42 -14.51 2.12
C PHE A 10 13.51 -13.31 1.85
N ARG A 11 12.75 -13.30 0.75
CA ARG A 11 11.73 -12.30 0.47
C ARG A 11 10.57 -12.37 1.47
N PHE A 12 10.17 -13.55 1.87
CA PHE A 12 9.17 -13.75 2.91
C PHE A 12 9.65 -13.17 4.26
N ILE A 13 10.87 -13.52 4.69
CA ILE A 13 11.46 -12.97 5.93
C ILE A 13 11.61 -11.45 5.85
N GLN A 14 12.07 -10.92 4.72
CA GLN A 14 12.13 -9.48 4.46
C GLN A 14 10.76 -8.82 4.58
N GLY A 15 9.71 -9.46 4.06
CA GLY A 15 8.33 -8.99 4.15
C GLY A 15 7.82 -8.90 5.60
N LEU A 16 8.15 -9.89 6.44
CA LEU A 16 7.83 -9.84 7.88
C LEU A 16 8.49 -8.65 8.57
N GLY A 17 9.78 -8.39 8.30
CA GLY A 17 10.46 -7.21 8.82
C GLY A 17 9.87 -5.88 8.28
N ALA A 18 9.53 -5.83 6.99
CA ALA A 18 8.94 -4.65 6.38
C ALA A 18 7.53 -4.32 6.91
N ALA A 19 6.77 -5.32 7.36
CA ALA A 19 5.47 -5.09 8.00
C ALA A 19 5.60 -4.21 9.26
N ALA A 20 6.62 -4.44 10.07
CA ALA A 20 6.91 -3.63 11.25
C ALA A 20 7.18 -2.16 10.87
N SER A 21 7.92 -1.91 9.80
CA SER A 21 8.28 -0.56 9.35
C SER A 21 7.08 0.29 8.89
N SER A 22 5.95 -0.32 8.58
CA SER A 22 4.72 0.41 8.22
C SER A 22 3.82 0.70 9.42
N VAL A 23 3.87 -0.12 10.47
CA VAL A 23 2.98 -0.02 11.65
C VAL A 23 3.63 0.81 12.76
N ILE A 24 4.91 0.53 13.06
CA ILE A 24 5.62 1.15 14.19
C ILE A 24 5.68 2.69 14.09
N PRO A 25 6.00 3.34 12.96
CA PRO A 25 6.03 4.79 12.88
C PRO A 25 4.70 5.46 13.24
N ARG A 26 3.57 4.83 12.84
CA ARG A 26 2.24 5.34 13.20
C ARG A 26 1.96 5.23 14.69
N ALA A 27 2.39 4.14 15.32
CA ALA A 27 2.28 3.97 16.75
C ALA A 27 3.11 5.02 17.50
N ILE A 28 4.39 5.22 17.10
CA ILE A 28 5.28 6.23 17.69
C ILE A 28 4.67 7.64 17.60
N VAL A 29 4.10 8.01 16.44
CA VAL A 29 3.45 9.32 16.30
C VAL A 29 2.29 9.46 17.29
N ARG A 30 1.48 8.42 17.48
CA ARG A 30 0.35 8.43 18.44
C ARG A 30 0.81 8.45 19.89
N ASP A 31 1.95 7.85 20.22
CA ASP A 31 2.51 7.83 21.56
C ASP A 31 3.10 9.20 21.97
N LEU A 32 3.71 9.90 21.00
CA LEU A 32 4.44 11.15 21.27
C LEU A 32 3.63 12.42 21.03
N HIS A 33 2.61 12.36 20.18
CA HIS A 33 1.86 13.53 19.73
C HIS A 33 0.36 13.29 19.75
N THR A 34 -0.40 14.36 20.04
CA THR A 34 -1.86 14.36 20.02
C THR A 34 -2.39 15.52 19.17
N GLY A 35 -3.66 15.46 18.79
CA GLY A 35 -4.33 16.56 18.09
C GLY A 35 -3.68 16.92 16.74
N VAL A 36 -3.46 18.22 16.53
CA VAL A 36 -3.00 18.78 15.24
C VAL A 36 -1.59 18.32 14.88
N ASP A 37 -0.68 18.18 15.86
CA ASP A 37 0.70 17.75 15.60
C ASP A 37 0.75 16.28 15.17
N ALA A 38 -0.02 15.41 15.78
CA ALA A 38 -0.17 14.03 15.36
C ALA A 38 -0.71 13.95 13.92
N ALA A 39 -1.74 14.74 13.60
CA ALA A 39 -2.32 14.79 12.26
C ALA A 39 -1.31 15.25 11.21
N ARG A 40 -0.49 16.27 11.53
CA ARG A 40 0.56 16.76 10.64
C ARG A 40 1.62 15.70 10.37
N LEU A 41 2.11 15.01 11.39
CA LEU A 41 3.11 13.94 11.23
C LEU A 41 2.55 12.75 10.47
N MET A 42 1.30 12.36 10.74
CA MET A 42 0.62 11.31 9.95
C MET A 42 0.51 11.68 8.47
N SER A 43 0.22 12.95 8.16
CA SER A 43 0.17 13.45 6.78
C SER A 43 1.54 13.35 6.09
N LEU A 44 2.63 13.67 6.80
CA LEU A 44 3.99 13.50 6.27
C LEU A 44 4.34 12.03 6.00
N LEU A 45 3.95 11.12 6.90
CA LEU A 45 4.11 9.68 6.66
C LEU A 45 3.34 9.24 5.41
N MET A 46 2.10 9.71 5.24
CA MET A 46 1.30 9.41 4.04
C MET A 46 1.92 9.99 2.77
N LEU A 47 2.53 11.18 2.84
CA LEU A 47 3.25 11.77 1.71
C LEU A 47 4.41 10.87 1.24
N VAL A 48 5.21 10.34 2.17
CA VAL A 48 6.30 9.40 1.86
C VAL A 48 5.75 8.15 1.18
N PHE A 49 4.67 7.55 1.72
CA PHE A 49 4.02 6.39 1.11
C PHE A 49 3.48 6.68 -0.29
N SER A 50 3.00 7.91 -0.53
CA SER A 50 2.45 8.32 -1.83
C SER A 50 3.52 8.54 -2.90
N ILE A 51 4.67 9.10 -2.52
CA ILE A 51 5.76 9.40 -3.44
C ILE A 51 6.62 8.16 -3.75
N SER A 52 6.78 7.26 -2.79
CA SER A 52 7.62 6.06 -2.91
C SER A 52 7.34 5.22 -4.16
N PRO A 53 6.09 4.87 -4.52
CA PRO A 53 5.82 4.08 -5.73
C PRO A 53 6.17 4.80 -7.04
N ILE A 54 6.21 6.13 -7.03
CA ILE A 54 6.61 6.92 -8.20
C ILE A 54 8.13 6.91 -8.35
N LEU A 55 8.85 7.07 -7.23
CA LEU A 55 10.30 7.12 -7.23
C LEU A 55 10.96 5.73 -7.35
N ALA A 56 10.29 4.67 -6.89
CA ALA A 56 10.86 3.33 -6.84
C ALA A 56 11.27 2.79 -8.23
N PRO A 57 10.45 2.88 -9.30
CA PRO A 57 10.88 2.43 -10.62
C PRO A 57 12.05 3.25 -11.18
N LEU A 58 12.05 4.57 -10.94
CA LEU A 58 13.11 5.47 -11.41
C LEU A 58 14.45 5.16 -10.72
N SER A 59 14.45 5.09 -9.39
CA SER A 59 15.66 4.74 -8.63
C SER A 59 16.10 3.30 -8.89
N GLY A 60 15.15 2.40 -9.05
CA GLY A 60 15.41 1.00 -9.38
C GLY A 60 16.09 0.82 -10.73
N SER A 61 15.65 1.51 -11.78
CA SER A 61 16.28 1.45 -13.09
C SER A 61 17.73 1.93 -13.06
N VAL A 62 17.99 3.07 -12.42
CA VAL A 62 19.34 3.60 -12.24
C VAL A 62 20.25 2.60 -11.51
N LEU A 63 19.76 2.01 -10.42
CA LEU A 63 20.53 1.01 -9.67
C LEU A 63 20.82 -0.24 -10.50
N ILE A 64 19.88 -0.67 -11.31
CA ILE A 64 20.05 -1.85 -12.19
C ILE A 64 21.07 -1.57 -13.28
N ASP A 65 21.05 -0.38 -13.87
CA ASP A 65 21.99 0.01 -14.94
C ASP A 65 23.44 0.06 -14.43
N PHE A 66 23.70 0.54 -13.22
CA PHE A 66 25.05 0.65 -12.66
C PHE A 66 25.54 -0.61 -11.92
N PHE A 67 24.64 -1.31 -11.21
CA PHE A 67 25.02 -2.38 -10.27
C PHE A 67 24.32 -3.71 -10.55
N GLY A 68 23.53 -3.77 -11.63
CA GLY A 68 22.70 -4.93 -11.94
C GLY A 68 21.57 -5.14 -10.92
N TRP A 69 20.71 -6.15 -11.12
CA TRP A 69 19.54 -6.41 -10.27
C TRP A 69 19.88 -6.64 -8.79
N ARG A 70 21.08 -7.14 -8.48
CA ARG A 70 21.54 -7.34 -7.11
C ARG A 70 21.80 -6.01 -6.39
N GLY A 71 22.12 -4.94 -7.11
CA GLY A 71 22.34 -3.60 -6.59
C GLY A 71 21.13 -3.06 -5.84
N VAL A 72 19.92 -3.38 -6.30
CA VAL A 72 18.69 -2.98 -5.62
C VAL A 72 18.61 -3.56 -4.20
N PHE A 73 18.99 -4.83 -4.02
CA PHE A 73 19.02 -5.46 -2.69
C PHE A 73 20.08 -4.86 -1.77
N TRP A 74 21.25 -4.52 -2.32
CA TRP A 74 22.30 -3.83 -1.55
C TRP A 74 21.87 -2.43 -1.11
N ALA A 75 21.19 -1.67 -1.98
CA ALA A 75 20.68 -0.35 -1.63
C ALA A 75 19.63 -0.44 -0.50
N VAL A 76 18.71 -1.42 -0.59
CA VAL A 76 17.71 -1.67 0.47
C VAL A 76 18.39 -2.08 1.77
N LEU A 77 19.44 -2.91 1.74
CA LEU A 77 20.20 -3.32 2.92
C LEU A 77 20.87 -2.11 3.58
N VAL A 78 21.56 -1.27 2.80
CA VAL A 78 22.21 -0.04 3.31
C VAL A 78 21.17 0.88 3.94
N ALA A 79 20.03 1.12 3.27
CA ALA A 79 18.97 1.95 3.82
C ALA A 79 18.39 1.36 5.13
N ALA A 80 18.24 0.04 5.22
CA ALA A 80 17.80 -0.62 6.45
C ALA A 80 18.80 -0.46 7.59
N ILE A 81 20.11 -0.63 7.33
CA ILE A 81 21.16 -0.44 8.33
C ILE A 81 21.17 1.01 8.83
N VAL A 82 21.12 1.99 7.93
CA VAL A 82 21.05 3.41 8.28
C VAL A 82 19.81 3.68 9.13
N GLY A 83 18.65 3.14 8.75
CA GLY A 83 17.42 3.25 9.53
C GLY A 83 17.54 2.67 10.94
N ILE A 84 18.13 1.49 11.08
CA ILE A 84 18.37 0.85 12.41
C ILE A 84 19.30 1.72 13.26
N VAL A 85 20.40 2.22 12.69
CA VAL A 85 21.35 3.09 13.41
C VAL A 85 20.68 4.38 13.86
N LEU A 86 19.90 5.02 12.99
CA LEU A 86 19.15 6.24 13.33
C LEU A 86 18.14 6.00 14.46
N ILE A 87 17.39 4.90 14.39
CA ILE A 87 16.44 4.54 15.45
C ILE A 87 17.18 4.27 16.76
N ALA A 88 18.23 3.45 16.73
CA ALA A 88 18.98 3.08 17.92
C ALA A 88 19.67 4.27 18.61
N THR A 89 20.11 5.28 17.84
CA THR A 89 20.82 6.43 18.37
C THR A 89 19.93 7.62 18.72
N SER A 90 18.82 7.81 17.99
CA SER A 90 18.01 9.03 18.09
C SER A 90 16.64 8.82 18.73
N LEU A 91 16.08 7.61 18.65
CA LEU A 91 14.76 7.34 19.18
C LEU A 91 14.84 6.80 20.61
N LYS A 92 14.28 7.55 21.55
CA LYS A 92 14.06 7.07 22.91
C LYS A 92 12.81 6.20 22.95
N GLU A 93 12.74 5.30 23.94
CA GLU A 93 11.54 4.49 24.19
C GLU A 93 10.32 5.42 24.38
N THR A 94 9.30 5.22 23.55
CA THR A 94 8.11 6.09 23.54
C THR A 94 7.02 5.62 24.48
N ARG A 95 7.03 4.34 24.86
CA ARG A 95 6.01 3.74 25.72
C ARG A 95 6.48 3.64 27.16
N GLY A 96 5.71 4.22 28.09
CA GLY A 96 6.00 4.18 29.53
C GLY A 96 6.08 2.75 30.10
N ALA A 97 6.87 2.56 31.15
CA ALA A 97 7.11 1.24 31.74
C ALA A 97 5.80 0.56 32.20
N GLU A 98 4.85 1.31 32.77
CA GLU A 98 3.55 0.79 33.20
C GLU A 98 2.71 0.27 32.03
N ALA A 99 2.62 1.03 30.95
CA ALA A 99 1.88 0.63 29.75
C ALA A 99 2.48 -0.60 29.04
N ARG A 100 3.76 -0.93 29.32
CA ARG A 100 4.41 -2.15 28.79
C ARG A 100 4.02 -3.39 29.59
N LEU A 101 3.74 -3.26 30.87
CA LEU A 101 3.36 -4.40 31.74
C LEU A 101 2.01 -5.00 31.33
N ASP A 102 1.09 -4.16 30.82
CA ASP A 102 -0.22 -4.60 30.33
C ASP A 102 -0.18 -5.24 28.92
N SER A 103 0.95 -5.15 28.23
CA SER A 103 1.11 -5.70 26.88
C SER A 103 1.63 -7.14 26.95
N ASN A 104 0.74 -8.10 27.04
CA ASN A 104 1.10 -9.50 26.94
C ASN A 104 0.54 -10.13 25.65
N ILE A 105 1.13 -11.25 25.24
CA ILE A 105 0.71 -11.99 24.05
C ILE A 105 -0.73 -12.47 24.18
N SER A 106 -1.18 -12.79 25.39
CA SER A 106 -2.54 -13.25 25.66
C SER A 106 -3.57 -12.15 25.39
N SER A 107 -3.32 -10.91 25.84
CA SER A 107 -4.21 -9.78 25.56
C SER A 107 -4.26 -9.42 24.08
N ALA A 108 -3.13 -9.49 23.39
CA ALA A 108 -3.07 -9.31 21.95
C ALA A 108 -3.88 -10.39 21.21
N LEU A 109 -3.72 -11.66 21.58
CA LEU A 109 -4.49 -12.77 20.98
C LEU A 109 -6.00 -12.64 21.26
N ALA A 110 -6.37 -12.21 22.46
CA ALA A 110 -7.76 -11.94 22.79
C ALA A 110 -8.35 -10.79 21.93
N GLY A 111 -7.59 -9.72 21.73
CA GLY A 111 -7.94 -8.63 20.82
C GLY A 111 -8.12 -9.12 19.37
N TYR A 112 -7.19 -9.90 18.83
CA TYR A 112 -7.32 -10.50 17.50
C TYR A 112 -8.56 -11.41 17.40
N ASN A 113 -8.83 -12.24 18.40
CA ASN A 113 -9.99 -13.11 18.39
C ASN A 113 -11.31 -12.33 18.42
N ARG A 114 -11.35 -11.18 19.13
CA ARG A 114 -12.49 -10.25 19.12
C ARG A 114 -12.71 -9.66 17.72
N LEU A 115 -11.65 -9.16 17.08
CA LEU A 115 -11.71 -8.57 15.74
C LEU A 115 -12.11 -9.60 14.67
N LEU A 116 -11.58 -10.82 14.74
CA LEU A 116 -11.93 -11.91 13.83
C LEU A 116 -13.40 -12.36 13.94
N LYS A 117 -14.04 -12.16 15.09
CA LYS A 117 -15.47 -12.45 15.30
C LYS A 117 -16.38 -11.30 14.87
N ASP A 118 -15.84 -10.10 14.71
CA ASP A 118 -16.59 -8.94 14.23
C ASP A 118 -16.77 -9.03 12.71
N ARG A 119 -18.00 -9.29 12.29
CA ARG A 119 -18.36 -9.43 10.88
C ARG A 119 -18.15 -8.14 10.08
N TYR A 120 -18.38 -6.99 10.71
CA TYR A 120 -18.19 -5.69 10.06
C TYR A 120 -16.72 -5.41 9.82
N PHE A 121 -15.89 -5.57 10.85
CA PHE A 121 -14.44 -5.46 10.75
C PHE A 121 -13.87 -6.42 9.70
N MET A 122 -14.27 -7.70 9.74
CA MET A 122 -13.80 -8.70 8.77
C MET A 122 -14.24 -8.38 7.34
N GLY A 123 -15.43 -7.82 7.15
CA GLY A 123 -15.89 -7.33 5.86
C GLY A 123 -15.01 -6.20 5.32
N LEU A 124 -14.71 -5.21 6.16
CA LEU A 124 -13.81 -4.11 5.81
C LEU A 124 -12.39 -4.61 5.55
N ALA A 125 -11.85 -5.46 6.43
CA ALA A 125 -10.53 -6.06 6.26
C ALA A 125 -10.43 -6.87 4.96
N GLY A 126 -11.48 -7.60 4.60
CA GLY A 126 -11.57 -8.31 3.33
C GLY A 126 -11.54 -7.36 2.14
N ILE A 127 -12.38 -6.32 2.13
CA ILE A 127 -12.41 -5.32 1.06
C ILE A 127 -11.05 -4.64 0.89
N GLY A 128 -10.45 -4.18 1.99
CA GLY A 128 -9.13 -3.55 1.98
C GLY A 128 -8.03 -4.52 1.55
N GLY A 129 -8.06 -5.76 2.04
CA GLY A 129 -7.11 -6.81 1.69
C GLY A 129 -7.14 -7.17 0.21
N PHE A 130 -8.33 -7.38 -0.37
CA PHE A 130 -8.46 -7.63 -1.81
C PHE A 130 -8.10 -6.40 -2.64
N GLY A 131 -8.37 -5.19 -2.17
CA GLY A 131 -7.91 -3.95 -2.80
C GLY A 131 -6.38 -3.88 -2.87
N ILE A 132 -5.70 -4.12 -1.76
CA ILE A 132 -4.24 -4.17 -1.70
C ILE A 132 -3.69 -5.31 -2.56
N ALA A 133 -4.30 -6.50 -2.52
CA ALA A 133 -3.89 -7.61 -3.37
C ALA A 133 -3.98 -7.25 -4.87
N SER A 134 -5.06 -6.59 -5.30
CA SER A 134 -5.22 -6.11 -6.67
C SER A 134 -4.12 -5.13 -7.08
N PHE A 135 -3.73 -4.23 -6.18
CA PHE A 135 -2.59 -3.33 -6.39
C PHE A 135 -1.28 -4.10 -6.60
N PHE A 136 -1.00 -5.09 -5.74
CA PHE A 136 0.22 -5.89 -5.86
C PHE A 136 0.23 -6.80 -7.08
N VAL A 137 -0.91 -7.33 -7.51
CA VAL A 137 -1.03 -8.10 -8.76
C VAL A 137 -0.62 -7.23 -9.96
N TYR A 138 -1.10 -6.01 -10.03
CA TYR A 138 -0.66 -5.06 -11.06
C TYR A 138 0.84 -4.77 -10.94
N LEU A 139 1.32 -4.41 -9.76
CA LEU A 139 2.72 -4.08 -9.52
C LEU A 139 3.67 -5.21 -9.97
N ALA A 140 3.31 -6.47 -9.70
CA ALA A 140 4.12 -7.63 -10.05
C ALA A 140 4.08 -7.98 -11.55
N ASN A 141 2.95 -7.72 -12.23
CA ASN A 141 2.76 -8.21 -13.60
C ASN A 141 2.81 -7.09 -14.65
N SER A 142 2.70 -5.82 -14.25
CA SER A 142 2.58 -4.70 -15.21
C SER A 142 3.77 -4.58 -16.15
N SER A 143 5.01 -4.81 -15.67
CA SER A 143 6.20 -4.77 -16.52
C SER A 143 6.20 -5.86 -17.58
N PHE A 144 5.84 -7.09 -17.23
CA PHE A 144 5.74 -8.19 -18.18
C PHE A 144 4.69 -7.91 -19.25
N ILE A 145 3.50 -7.46 -18.84
CA ILE A 145 2.41 -7.18 -19.77
C ILE A 145 2.74 -5.98 -20.65
N LEU A 146 3.18 -4.86 -20.07
CA LEU A 146 3.36 -3.63 -20.83
C LEU A 146 4.63 -3.64 -21.69
N ILE A 147 5.72 -4.24 -21.23
CA ILE A 147 6.98 -4.32 -21.98
C ILE A 147 6.98 -5.52 -22.92
N GLU A 148 6.73 -6.73 -22.41
CA GLU A 148 6.92 -7.95 -23.22
C GLU A 148 5.73 -8.20 -24.17
N HIS A 149 4.50 -7.97 -23.72
CA HIS A 149 3.32 -8.22 -24.56
C HIS A 149 2.97 -7.04 -25.47
N TYR A 150 3.00 -5.79 -24.95
CA TYR A 150 2.68 -4.61 -25.73
C TYR A 150 3.88 -3.91 -26.36
N GLY A 151 5.10 -4.36 -26.08
CA GLY A 151 6.33 -3.84 -26.68
C GLY A 151 6.70 -2.42 -26.24
N LEU A 152 6.25 -1.96 -25.06
CA LEU A 152 6.62 -0.65 -24.55
C LEU A 152 8.11 -0.62 -24.19
N THR A 153 8.75 0.52 -24.46
CA THR A 153 10.08 0.78 -23.92
C THR A 153 10.01 0.96 -22.39
N PRO A 154 11.12 0.77 -21.64
CA PRO A 154 11.16 1.02 -20.21
C PRO A 154 10.66 2.43 -19.81
N SER A 155 10.98 3.44 -20.62
CA SER A 155 10.52 4.82 -20.41
C SER A 155 9.00 4.96 -20.59
N GLN A 156 8.43 4.33 -21.61
CA GLN A 156 6.98 4.32 -21.87
C GLN A 156 6.24 3.57 -20.74
N TYR A 157 6.80 2.45 -20.28
CA TYR A 157 6.29 1.74 -19.11
C TYR A 157 6.27 2.64 -17.87
N ALA A 158 7.36 3.35 -17.59
CA ALA A 158 7.43 4.25 -16.45
C ALA A 158 6.35 5.36 -16.51
N ILE A 159 6.08 5.90 -17.70
CA ILE A 159 5.00 6.88 -17.90
C ILE A 159 3.63 6.24 -17.64
N ALA A 160 3.35 5.08 -18.24
CA ALA A 160 2.07 4.39 -18.07
C ALA A 160 1.81 4.03 -16.59
N PHE A 161 2.85 3.56 -15.89
CA PHE A 161 2.79 3.30 -14.45
C PHE A 161 2.50 4.57 -13.65
N SER A 162 3.21 5.67 -13.95
CA SER A 162 3.03 6.96 -13.28
C SER A 162 1.63 7.53 -13.49
N VAL A 163 1.04 7.39 -14.66
CA VAL A 163 -0.33 7.82 -14.95
C VAL A 163 -1.34 7.10 -14.05
N ASN A 164 -1.20 5.79 -13.87
CA ASN A 164 -2.04 5.03 -12.96
C ASN A 164 -1.82 5.44 -11.48
N ALA A 165 -0.58 5.69 -11.09
CA ALA A 165 -0.27 6.20 -9.76
C ALA A 165 -0.90 7.59 -9.52
N VAL A 166 -0.83 8.50 -10.50
CA VAL A 166 -1.50 9.81 -10.42
C VAL A 166 -3.00 9.65 -10.24
N SER A 167 -3.66 8.76 -11.00
CA SER A 167 -5.09 8.48 -10.81
C SER A 167 -5.39 8.01 -9.39
N PHE A 168 -4.66 7.00 -8.92
CA PHE A 168 -4.81 6.46 -7.56
C PHE A 168 -4.68 7.55 -6.48
N PHE A 169 -3.60 8.33 -6.52
CA PHE A 169 -3.35 9.34 -5.50
C PHE A 169 -4.28 10.54 -5.60
N SER A 170 -4.55 11.06 -6.80
CA SER A 170 -5.44 12.21 -6.98
C SER A 170 -6.84 11.93 -6.48
N VAL A 171 -7.40 10.78 -6.85
CA VAL A 171 -8.76 10.40 -6.41
C VAL A 171 -8.78 10.07 -4.92
N SER A 172 -7.71 9.47 -4.38
CA SER A 172 -7.61 9.20 -2.94
C SER A 172 -7.63 10.47 -2.09
N GLN A 173 -7.08 11.59 -2.56
CA GLN A 173 -7.15 12.88 -1.86
C GLN A 173 -8.58 13.43 -1.73
N LEU A 174 -9.48 13.02 -2.62
CA LEU A 174 -10.89 13.42 -2.55
C LEU A 174 -11.66 12.70 -1.43
N ASN A 175 -11.06 11.68 -0.80
CA ASN A 175 -11.75 10.85 0.19
C ASN A 175 -12.30 11.67 1.38
N GLY A 176 -11.52 12.62 1.90
CA GLY A 176 -11.94 13.47 3.00
C GLY A 176 -13.15 14.34 2.62
N TRP A 177 -13.11 15.00 1.46
CA TRP A 177 -14.20 15.82 0.97
C TRP A 177 -15.46 15.00 0.63
N LEU A 178 -15.29 13.87 -0.05
CA LEU A 178 -16.39 12.95 -0.37
C LEU A 178 -17.02 12.38 0.91
N GLY A 179 -16.18 11.98 1.88
CA GLY A 179 -16.62 11.44 3.16
C GLY A 179 -17.43 12.46 3.96
N ALA A 180 -16.98 13.71 4.03
CA ALA A 180 -17.69 14.78 4.70
C ALA A 180 -19.04 15.12 4.03
N ARG A 181 -19.12 15.05 2.69
CA ARG A 181 -20.31 15.42 1.93
C ARG A 181 -21.36 14.29 1.82
N TYR A 182 -20.91 13.05 1.66
CA TYR A 182 -21.79 11.92 1.31
C TYR A 182 -21.77 10.79 2.34
N GLY A 183 -20.88 10.87 3.35
CA GLY A 183 -20.64 9.83 4.34
C GLY A 183 -19.72 8.71 3.82
N LEU A 184 -18.77 8.27 4.65
CA LEU A 184 -17.73 7.30 4.28
C LEU A 184 -18.31 5.96 3.81
N ARG A 185 -19.38 5.46 4.44
CA ARG A 185 -20.03 4.20 4.05
C ARG A 185 -20.61 4.22 2.62
N ARG A 186 -21.11 5.39 2.18
CA ARG A 186 -21.62 5.56 0.82
C ARG A 186 -20.48 5.66 -0.18
N VAL A 187 -19.44 6.43 0.16
CA VAL A 187 -18.22 6.54 -0.65
C VAL A 187 -17.59 5.16 -0.87
N MET A 188 -17.45 4.36 0.18
CA MET A 188 -16.91 3.00 0.08
C MET A 188 -17.77 2.11 -0.84
N ARG A 189 -19.10 2.11 -0.69
CA ARG A 189 -19.97 1.30 -1.57
C ARG A 189 -19.81 1.67 -3.04
N VAL A 190 -19.80 2.97 -3.34
CA VAL A 190 -19.61 3.46 -4.72
C VAL A 190 -18.22 3.10 -5.23
N ALA A 191 -17.18 3.26 -4.41
CA ALA A 191 -15.81 2.96 -4.79
C ALA A 191 -15.61 1.46 -5.08
N VAL A 192 -16.11 0.57 -4.22
CA VAL A 192 -16.01 -0.88 -4.40
C VAL A 192 -16.81 -1.34 -5.63
N SER A 193 -18.06 -0.88 -5.78
CA SER A 193 -18.88 -1.24 -6.93
C SER A 193 -18.32 -0.69 -8.24
N GLY A 194 -17.80 0.56 -8.22
CA GLY A 194 -17.14 1.17 -9.38
C GLY A 194 -15.87 0.42 -9.78
N PHE A 195 -15.02 0.09 -8.81
CA PHE A 195 -13.83 -0.73 -9.06
C PHE A 195 -14.19 -2.10 -9.66
N ALA A 196 -15.12 -2.80 -9.04
CA ALA A 196 -15.59 -4.11 -9.53
C ALA A 196 -16.17 -4.01 -10.95
N ALA A 197 -17.02 -3.03 -11.22
CA ALA A 197 -17.61 -2.83 -12.53
C ALA A 197 -16.56 -2.57 -13.61
N VAL A 198 -15.56 -1.70 -13.33
CA VAL A 198 -14.48 -1.39 -14.26
C VAL A 198 -13.60 -2.62 -14.52
N MET A 199 -13.24 -3.39 -13.48
CA MET A 199 -12.42 -4.60 -13.65
C MET A 199 -13.18 -5.70 -14.40
N LEU A 200 -14.48 -5.88 -14.13
CA LEU A 200 -15.32 -6.82 -14.87
C LEU A 200 -15.50 -6.40 -16.34
N ALA A 201 -15.68 -5.10 -16.61
CA ALA A 201 -15.77 -4.59 -17.97
C ALA A 201 -14.46 -4.79 -18.73
N MET A 202 -13.31 -4.54 -18.08
CA MET A 202 -11.98 -4.82 -18.65
C MET A 202 -11.84 -6.31 -18.97
N PHE A 203 -12.20 -7.19 -18.04
CA PHE A 203 -12.15 -8.63 -18.23
C PHE A 203 -13.02 -9.08 -19.39
N ALA A 204 -14.27 -8.59 -19.48
CA ALA A 204 -15.18 -8.87 -20.58
C ALA A 204 -14.64 -8.37 -21.93
N ALA A 205 -14.06 -7.16 -21.98
CA ALA A 205 -13.44 -6.62 -23.18
C ALA A 205 -12.30 -7.51 -23.69
N VAL A 206 -11.42 -7.97 -22.78
CA VAL A 206 -10.32 -8.88 -23.11
C VAL A 206 -10.85 -10.22 -23.64
N LEU A 207 -11.88 -10.80 -23.02
CA LEU A 207 -12.52 -12.04 -23.49
C LEU A 207 -13.15 -11.90 -24.87
N MET A 208 -13.65 -10.72 -25.23
CA MET A 208 -14.19 -10.41 -26.56
C MET A 208 -13.08 -10.08 -27.58
N GLY A 209 -11.80 -10.21 -27.22
CA GLY A 209 -10.66 -9.93 -28.09
C GLY A 209 -10.28 -8.45 -28.19
N HIS A 210 -10.91 -7.56 -27.39
CA HIS A 210 -10.55 -6.15 -27.33
C HIS A 210 -9.45 -5.92 -26.31
N ASN A 211 -8.22 -6.23 -26.70
CA ASN A 211 -7.03 -6.14 -25.85
C ASN A 211 -6.08 -5.01 -26.23
N GLY A 212 -6.56 -3.94 -26.89
CA GLY A 212 -5.73 -2.79 -27.27
C GLY A 212 -5.12 -2.08 -26.05
N LEU A 213 -3.86 -1.67 -26.15
CA LEU A 213 -3.10 -1.01 -25.08
C LEU A 213 -3.87 0.15 -24.46
N TRP A 214 -4.41 1.06 -25.29
CA TRP A 214 -5.11 2.25 -24.80
C TRP A 214 -6.42 1.95 -24.09
N LEU A 215 -7.10 0.89 -24.50
CA LEU A 215 -8.32 0.43 -23.84
C LEU A 215 -7.99 -0.10 -22.44
N ILE A 216 -6.99 -0.98 -22.33
CA ILE A 216 -6.54 -1.53 -21.05
C ILE A 216 -5.99 -0.42 -20.13
N ALA A 217 -5.19 0.51 -20.67
CA ALA A 217 -4.68 1.65 -19.92
C ALA A 217 -5.82 2.53 -19.39
N GLY A 218 -6.88 2.76 -20.17
CA GLY A 218 -8.06 3.51 -19.74
C GLY A 218 -8.83 2.82 -18.63
N PHE A 219 -9.06 1.51 -18.73
CA PHE A 219 -9.68 0.74 -17.65
C PHE A 219 -8.84 0.76 -16.36
N LEU A 220 -7.53 0.58 -16.48
CA LEU A 220 -6.63 0.64 -15.33
C LEU A 220 -6.64 2.04 -14.69
N PHE A 221 -6.58 3.10 -15.47
CA PHE A 221 -6.63 4.46 -14.97
C PHE A 221 -7.88 4.73 -14.14
N VAL A 222 -9.05 4.38 -14.66
CA VAL A 222 -10.33 4.57 -13.94
C VAL A 222 -10.41 3.64 -12.73
N GLY A 223 -10.03 2.37 -12.89
CA GLY A 223 -10.03 1.39 -11.81
C GLY A 223 -9.13 1.79 -10.66
N TYR A 224 -7.93 2.31 -10.95
CA TYR A 224 -7.00 2.76 -9.92
C TYR A 224 -7.48 4.01 -9.16
N GLY A 225 -8.24 4.89 -9.81
CA GLY A 225 -8.94 5.96 -9.12
C GLY A 225 -9.92 5.43 -8.06
N PHE A 226 -10.77 4.48 -8.43
CA PHE A 226 -11.66 3.83 -7.46
C PHE A 226 -10.89 3.06 -6.38
N LEU A 227 -9.82 2.36 -6.73
CA LEU A 227 -9.00 1.61 -5.79
C LEU A 227 -8.38 2.50 -4.71
N GLY A 228 -7.96 3.72 -5.06
CA GLY A 228 -7.46 4.72 -4.13
C GLY A 228 -8.51 5.07 -3.05
N LEU A 229 -9.76 5.25 -3.45
CA LEU A 229 -10.86 5.46 -2.50
C LEU A 229 -11.12 4.21 -1.65
N VAL A 230 -11.15 3.01 -2.25
CA VAL A 230 -11.39 1.75 -1.53
C VAL A 230 -10.41 1.58 -0.39
N ILE A 231 -9.11 1.66 -0.65
CA ILE A 231 -8.07 1.39 0.35
C ILE A 231 -8.14 2.39 1.50
N LEU A 232 -8.26 3.70 1.21
CA LEU A 232 -8.29 4.72 2.24
C LEU A 232 -9.58 4.70 3.04
N THR A 233 -10.74 4.63 2.38
CA THR A 233 -12.03 4.64 3.07
C THR A 233 -12.19 3.41 3.97
N THR A 234 -11.72 2.25 3.51
CA THR A 234 -11.74 1.01 4.30
C THR A 234 -10.89 1.13 5.56
N ALA A 235 -9.69 1.71 5.45
CA ALA A 235 -8.80 1.89 6.59
C ALA A 235 -9.41 2.84 7.64
N VAL A 236 -10.05 3.93 7.20
CA VAL A 236 -10.71 4.88 8.11
C VAL A 236 -11.90 4.23 8.82
N LEU A 237 -12.80 3.56 8.07
CA LEU A 237 -13.97 2.91 8.64
C LEU A 237 -13.61 1.76 9.61
N ALA A 238 -12.53 1.02 9.33
CA ALA A 238 -12.08 -0.05 10.21
C ALA A 238 -11.56 0.48 11.57
N LEU A 239 -11.08 1.72 11.61
CA LEU A 239 -10.58 2.35 12.82
C LEU A 239 -11.67 3.15 13.58
N GLU A 240 -12.74 3.59 12.90
CA GLU A 240 -13.82 4.40 13.51
C GLU A 240 -14.56 3.64 14.63
N ASP A 241 -14.83 2.35 14.41
CA ASP A 241 -15.59 1.53 15.36
C ASP A 241 -14.68 0.79 16.38
N HIS A 242 -13.34 0.88 16.25
CA HIS A 242 -12.36 0.12 17.08
C HIS A 242 -11.22 1.01 17.59
N GLY A 243 -11.42 2.30 17.66
CA GLY A 243 -10.41 3.32 18.06
C GLY A 243 -10.24 3.54 19.56
N GLU A 244 -10.85 2.71 20.42
CA GLU A 244 -10.69 2.76 21.88
C GLU A 244 -9.81 1.62 22.41
#